data_540b62834f4dc98fe07e7e6e585c750e
#
_entry.id   540b62834f4dc98fe07e7e6e585c750e
#
_cell.length_a   1.000
_cell.length_b   1.000
_cell.length_c   1.000
_cell.angle_alpha   90.00
_cell.angle_beta   90.00
_cell.angle_gamma   90.00
#
_symmetry.space_group_name_H-M   'P 1'
#
loop_
_entity.id
_entity.type
_entity.pdbx_description
1 polymer ?
#
loop_
_entity_poly.entity_id
_entity_poly.type
_entity_poly.pdbx_seq_one_letter_code
_entity_poly.pdbx_strand_id
1 'polypeptide(L)'
;MKQFILENICMSDMSAPSVCSTDRFPTFESAMEEAHKQFKEEAKTYRKSYGADNITTEECYRDLYIKGPDFIDWWTAVEVTTAEEED
;
A
#
# COMPACT_ATOMS: atom_id res chain seq x y z
N MET A 1 23.20 -0.12 -4.10
CA MET A 1 22.28 0.98 -3.77
C MET A 1 20.96 0.42 -3.24
N LYS A 2 20.53 0.90 -2.11
CA LYS A 2 19.25 0.49 -1.55
C LYS A 2 18.12 1.28 -2.18
N GLN A 3 17.05 0.62 -2.50
CA GLN A 3 15.83 1.24 -2.99
C GLN A 3 14.65 0.65 -2.24
N PHE A 4 13.55 1.34 -2.28
CA PHE A 4 12.33 0.88 -1.66
C PHE A 4 11.26 0.76 -2.73
N ILE A 5 10.61 -0.40 -2.75
CA ILE A 5 9.49 -0.62 -3.66
C ILE A 5 8.22 -0.47 -2.85
N LEU A 6 7.37 0.43 -3.30
CA LEU A 6 6.05 0.59 -2.72
C LEU A 6 5.07 -0.23 -3.56
N GLU A 7 4.43 -1.19 -2.92
CA GLU A 7 3.43 -2.03 -3.58
C GLU A 7 2.06 -1.73 -3.01
N ASN A 8 1.09 -1.58 -3.88
CA ASN A 8 -0.32 -1.52 -3.51
C ASN A 8 -0.95 -2.85 -3.89
N ILE A 9 -1.44 -3.57 -2.91
CA ILE A 9 -1.96 -4.93 -3.08
C ILE A 9 -3.45 -4.94 -2.73
N CYS A 10 -4.23 -5.56 -3.59
CA CYS A 10 -5.68 -5.67 -3.42
C CYS A 10 -6.09 -7.13 -3.33
N MET A 11 -7.03 -7.41 -2.44
CA MET A 11 -7.59 -8.75 -2.29
C MET A 11 -9.08 -8.63 -1.99
N SER A 12 -9.87 -9.52 -2.53
CA SER A 12 -11.30 -9.58 -2.22
C SER A 12 -11.67 -11.03 -1.93
N ASP A 13 -12.89 -11.23 -1.41
CA ASP A 13 -13.42 -12.58 -1.15
C ASP A 13 -13.49 -13.42 -2.41
N MET A 14 -13.57 -12.77 -3.56
CA MET A 14 -13.77 -13.43 -4.85
C MET A 14 -12.48 -13.61 -5.63
N SER A 15 -11.37 -13.10 -5.14
CA SER A 15 -10.12 -13.15 -5.91
C SER A 15 -8.91 -13.24 -5.00
N ALA A 16 -7.85 -13.84 -5.53
CA ALA A 16 -6.56 -13.92 -4.83
C ALA A 16 -5.92 -12.53 -4.73
N PRO A 17 -4.98 -12.34 -3.79
CA PRO A 17 -4.23 -11.07 -3.71
C PRO A 17 -3.54 -10.78 -5.03
N SER A 18 -3.58 -9.52 -5.44
CA SER A 18 -2.90 -9.08 -6.65
C SER A 18 -2.27 -7.71 -6.42
N VAL A 19 -1.13 -7.48 -7.07
CA VAL A 19 -0.43 -6.21 -7.00
C VAL A 19 -1.10 -5.25 -7.98
N CYS A 20 -1.65 -4.16 -7.45
CA CYS A 20 -2.34 -3.16 -8.27
C CYS A 20 -1.38 -2.15 -8.85
N SER A 21 -0.32 -1.81 -8.10
CA SER A 21 0.70 -0.88 -8.58
C SER A 21 2.01 -1.11 -7.86
N THR A 22 3.10 -0.71 -8.50
CA THR A 22 4.45 -0.83 -7.96
C THR A 22 5.23 0.41 -8.37
N ASP A 23 5.87 1.07 -7.40
CA ASP A 23 6.72 2.23 -7.64
C ASP A 23 8.01 2.10 -6.86
N ARG A 24 9.08 2.72 -7.36
CA ARG A 24 10.39 2.71 -6.73
C ARG A 24 10.72 4.07 -6.13
N PHE A 25 11.35 4.03 -4.97
CA PHE A 25 11.72 5.25 -4.25
C PHE A 25 13.13 5.10 -3.68
N PRO A 26 13.90 6.20 -3.61
CA PRO A 26 15.27 6.13 -3.09
C PRO A 26 15.34 6.00 -1.58
N THR A 27 14.30 6.39 -0.84
CA THR A 27 14.31 6.32 0.61
C THR A 27 12.99 5.73 1.13
N PHE A 28 13.05 5.19 2.35
CA PHE A 28 11.86 4.69 3.02
C PHE A 28 10.85 5.82 3.22
N GLU A 29 11.32 6.99 3.63
CA GLU A 29 10.46 8.14 3.89
C GLU A 29 9.69 8.56 2.64
N SER A 30 10.35 8.61 1.49
CA SER A 30 9.68 9.01 0.26
C SER A 30 8.65 7.95 -0.17
N ALA A 31 8.96 6.68 0.02
CA ALA A 31 8.01 5.60 -0.28
C ALA A 31 6.78 5.71 0.63
N MET A 32 6.98 5.91 1.92
CA MET A 32 5.87 6.01 2.87
C MET A 32 5.07 7.29 2.69
N GLU A 33 5.70 8.37 2.28
CA GLU A 33 4.99 9.62 1.98
C GLU A 33 3.99 9.40 0.85
N GLU A 34 4.42 8.75 -0.21
CA GLU A 34 3.52 8.42 -1.32
C GLU A 34 2.45 7.42 -0.89
N ALA A 35 2.83 6.44 -0.08
CA ALA A 35 1.88 5.46 0.44
C ALA A 35 0.77 6.12 1.25
N HIS A 36 1.13 7.04 2.16
CA HIS A 36 0.15 7.77 2.97
C HIS A 36 -0.78 8.61 2.12
N LYS A 37 -0.24 9.23 1.07
CA LYS A 37 -1.04 10.05 0.16
C LYS A 37 -2.10 9.18 -0.52
N GLN A 38 -1.70 8.06 -1.11
CA GLN A 38 -2.62 7.16 -1.78
C GLN A 38 -3.62 6.55 -0.79
N PHE A 39 -3.13 6.15 0.38
CA PHE A 39 -3.94 5.56 1.43
C PHE A 39 -5.08 6.49 1.85
N LYS A 40 -4.77 7.76 2.10
CA LYS A 40 -5.78 8.73 2.51
C LYS A 40 -6.83 8.98 1.43
N GLU A 41 -6.39 9.08 0.19
CA GLU A 41 -7.30 9.29 -0.94
C GLU A 41 -8.22 8.09 -1.14
N GLU A 42 -7.67 6.89 -1.09
CA GLU A 42 -8.45 5.66 -1.26
C GLU A 42 -9.41 5.44 -0.10
N ALA A 43 -8.97 5.69 1.13
CA ALA A 43 -9.83 5.55 2.29
C ALA A 43 -11.04 6.48 2.19
N LYS A 44 -10.82 7.69 1.73
CA LYS A 44 -11.91 8.66 1.54
C LYS A 44 -12.90 8.16 0.50
N THR A 45 -12.39 7.63 -0.61
CA THR A 45 -13.21 7.09 -1.69
C THR A 45 -14.03 5.89 -1.22
N TYR A 46 -13.40 4.97 -0.50
CA TYR A 46 -14.09 3.78 0.01
C TYR A 46 -15.16 4.14 1.04
N ARG A 47 -14.87 5.09 1.92
CA ARG A 47 -15.87 5.54 2.90
C ARG A 47 -17.09 6.13 2.22
N LYS A 48 -16.88 6.82 1.11
CA LYS A 48 -17.98 7.39 0.33
C LYS A 48 -18.81 6.31 -0.33
N SER A 49 -18.16 5.26 -0.85
CA SER A 49 -18.81 4.21 -1.60
C SER A 49 -19.50 3.17 -0.72
N TYR A 50 -18.89 2.84 0.41
CA TYR A 50 -19.36 1.75 1.28
C TYR A 50 -19.94 2.21 2.61
N GLY A 51 -19.78 3.49 2.95
CA GLY A 51 -20.17 4.02 4.25
C GLY A 51 -19.00 3.98 5.23
N ALA A 52 -18.84 5.05 6.01
CA ALA A 52 -17.70 5.17 6.92
C ALA A 52 -17.65 4.05 7.97
N ASP A 53 -18.80 3.55 8.40
CA ASP A 53 -18.86 2.49 9.40
C ASP A 53 -18.39 1.14 8.89
N ASN A 54 -18.35 0.97 7.57
CA ASN A 54 -17.96 -0.29 6.94
C ASN A 54 -16.50 -0.32 6.54
N ILE A 55 -15.78 0.77 6.72
CA ILE A 55 -14.37 0.87 6.34
C ILE A 55 -13.51 1.03 7.59
N THR A 56 -12.55 0.13 7.76
CA THR A 56 -11.59 0.16 8.86
C THR A 56 -10.21 0.40 8.29
N THR A 57 -9.42 1.24 8.95
CA THR A 57 -8.06 1.52 8.52
C THR A 57 -7.09 1.14 9.63
N GLU A 58 -5.88 0.74 9.22
CA GLU A 58 -4.84 0.37 10.14
C GLU A 58 -3.50 0.87 9.59
N GLU A 59 -2.69 1.49 10.43
CA GLU A 59 -1.40 2.01 10.02
C GLU A 59 -0.30 1.36 10.86
N CYS A 60 0.63 0.71 10.17
CA CYS A 60 1.79 0.09 10.78
C CYS A 60 3.05 0.77 10.23
N TYR A 61 4.21 0.41 10.76
CA TYR A 61 5.46 1.07 10.39
C TYR A 61 5.70 1.14 8.88
N ARG A 62 5.50 0.02 8.18
CA ARG A 62 5.72 -0.04 6.73
C ARG A 62 4.51 -0.49 5.93
N ASP A 63 3.38 -0.69 6.59
CA ASP A 63 2.18 -1.23 5.96
C ASP A 63 0.98 -0.38 6.33
N LEU A 64 0.16 -0.09 5.33
CA LEU A 64 -1.09 0.66 5.53
C LEU A 64 -2.22 -0.18 4.97
N TYR A 65 -3.27 -0.37 5.75
CA TYR A 65 -4.39 -1.23 5.35
C TYR A 65 -5.70 -0.48 5.34
N ILE A 66 -6.53 -0.77 4.33
CA ILE A 66 -7.93 -0.38 4.30
C ILE A 66 -8.72 -1.67 4.17
N LYS A 67 -9.60 -1.91 5.13
CA LYS A 67 -10.43 -3.12 5.16
C LYS A 67 -11.89 -2.75 4.97
N GLY A 68 -12.52 -3.37 3.99
CA GLY A 68 -13.94 -3.22 3.73
C GLY A 68 -14.70 -4.49 4.04
N PRO A 69 -16.01 -4.53 3.71
CA PRO A 69 -16.83 -5.70 4.01
C PRO A 69 -16.36 -7.00 3.34
N ASP A 70 -15.80 -6.87 2.14
CA ASP A 70 -15.40 -8.04 1.35
C ASP A 70 -14.06 -7.85 0.65
N PHE A 71 -13.25 -6.87 1.08
CA PHE A 71 -11.96 -6.60 0.44
C PHE A 71 -10.95 -6.05 1.44
N ILE A 72 -9.68 -6.17 1.07
CA ILE A 72 -8.57 -5.53 1.76
C ILE A 72 -7.71 -4.88 0.69
N ASP A 73 -7.34 -3.63 0.92
CA ASP A 73 -6.44 -2.89 0.05
C ASP A 73 -5.30 -2.40 0.94
N TRP A 74 -4.05 -2.69 0.58
CA TRP A 74 -2.94 -2.26 1.43
C TRP A 74 -1.73 -1.85 0.64
N TRP A 75 -0.89 -1.07 1.31
CA TRP A 75 0.38 -0.58 0.78
C TRP A 75 1.49 -1.07 1.66
N THR A 76 2.57 -1.55 1.05
CA THR A 76 3.73 -2.02 1.78
C THR A 76 5.00 -1.51 1.11
N ALA A 77 5.98 -1.09 1.93
CA ALA A 77 7.27 -0.63 1.43
C ALA A 77 8.30 -1.72 1.71
N VAL A 78 8.92 -2.20 0.65
CA VAL A 78 9.89 -3.30 0.72
C VAL A 78 11.27 -2.78 0.32
N GLU A 79 12.27 -3.01 1.16
CA GLU A 79 13.64 -2.64 0.85
C GLU A 79 14.23 -3.68 -0.12
N VAL A 80 14.89 -3.18 -1.17
CA VAL A 80 15.59 -4.04 -2.11
C VAL A 80 16.99 -3.52 -2.34
N THR A 81 17.91 -4.43 -2.56
CA THR A 81 19.28 -4.08 -2.90
C THR A 81 19.49 -4.40 -4.37
N THR A 82 19.95 -3.41 -5.13
CA THR A 82 20.13 -3.59 -6.55
C THR A 82 21.48 -4.28 -6.86
N ALA A 83 21.53 -4.98 -7.96
CA ALA A 83 22.73 -5.73 -8.34
C ALA A 83 23.95 -4.86 -8.59
N GLU A 84 23.75 -3.59 -8.92
CA GLU A 84 24.86 -2.67 -9.17
C GLU A 84 25.76 -2.49 -7.95
N GLU A 85 25.26 -2.76 -6.77
CA GLU A 85 26.02 -2.59 -5.54
C GLU A 85 27.05 -3.68 -5.31
N GLU A 86 26.94 -4.78 -6.01
CA GLU A 86 27.80 -5.93 -5.80
C GLU A 86 29.15 -5.80 -6.50
N ASP A 87 29.33 -4.83 -7.33
CA ASP A 87 30.57 -4.65 -8.10
C ASP A 87 31.68 -3.93 -7.32
#